data_22e7219f914b6d5bdd702181aa6d6810
#
_entry.id   22e7219f914b6d5bdd702181aa6d6810
#
_cell.length_a   1.000
_cell.length_b   1.000
_cell.length_c   1.000
_cell.angle_alpha   90.00
_cell.angle_beta   90.00
_cell.angle_gamma   90.00
#
_symmetry.space_group_name_H-M   'P 1'
#
loop_
_entity.id
_entity.type
_entity.pdbx_description
1 polymer ?
#
loop_
_entity_poly.entity_id
_entity_poly.type
_entity_poly.pdbx_seq_one_letter_code
_entity_poly.pdbx_strand_id
1 'polypeptide(L)'
;MPIILMFGWVFVSGQENYKTISKEDSTKVYKSAARYEVTHYASPISKKRVPKNVILMIGDGMGIAQVYAGMTANGGHLFLENFRCLGYAKTYSSDRYITDSAAAGTALATGKKTYNGAIGVDPDLNPVPNIRESAEKQGKATGVVSTSAITHATPASFVAHKPRRSTYEDIAADFLKTNIDVFIGGGYKHFYERKDGQDLISQLKEKGYQVVEDIDSMEQVRSGKLAGLTAPEHNGRVAVRGDMLLKATKTALRILSQDKQGFFLMVEGSQIDWGGHQNNVPYLVEEVLDFDQAVGIVLGFAAEDKETLIVVTADHETGGLALMDGNLETGMIKGAFPTGSHTGIVVPVFAIGPGAEQFTGFMNNTDIADKIRKLMER
;
A
#
# COMPACT_ATOMS: atom_id res chain seq x y z
N MET A 1 -72.56 -35.97 6.99
CA MET A 1 -71.83 -34.73 7.45
C MET A 1 -70.34 -34.94 7.29
N PRO A 2 -69.67 -34.30 6.32
CA PRO A 2 -68.19 -34.39 6.21
C PRO A 2 -67.56 -33.31 7.10
N ILE A 3 -66.61 -33.72 7.88
CA ILE A 3 -65.76 -32.84 8.71
C ILE A 3 -64.68 -32.22 7.81
N ILE A 4 -64.75 -30.91 7.61
CA ILE A 4 -63.71 -30.15 6.91
C ILE A 4 -62.58 -29.82 7.93
N LEU A 5 -61.44 -30.47 7.75
CA LEU A 5 -60.21 -30.12 8.47
C LEU A 5 -59.59 -28.88 7.75
N MET A 6 -59.66 -27.74 8.36
CA MET A 6 -58.90 -26.56 7.96
C MET A 6 -57.44 -26.74 8.42
N PHE A 7 -56.50 -26.93 7.46
CA PHE A 7 -55.09 -26.78 7.70
C PHE A 7 -54.76 -25.30 7.71
N GLY A 8 -54.53 -24.75 8.89
CA GLY A 8 -53.95 -23.42 9.04
C GLY A 8 -52.47 -23.46 8.69
N TRP A 9 -52.07 -22.72 7.63
CA TRP A 9 -50.69 -22.45 7.34
C TRP A 9 -50.10 -21.49 8.40
N VAL A 10 -49.26 -22.03 9.27
CA VAL A 10 -48.44 -21.15 10.15
C VAL A 10 -47.24 -20.74 9.31
N PHE A 11 -47.24 -19.49 8.84
CA PHE A 11 -46.06 -18.88 8.32
C PHE A 11 -45.10 -18.58 9.51
N VAL A 12 -44.12 -19.45 9.72
CA VAL A 12 -43.01 -19.17 10.60
C VAL A 12 -42.06 -18.24 9.83
N SER A 13 -42.12 -16.98 10.13
CA SER A 13 -41.13 -16.01 9.61
C SER A 13 -39.79 -16.28 10.30
N GLY A 14 -38.96 -17.12 9.65
CA GLY A 14 -37.64 -17.51 10.13
C GLY A 14 -36.57 -16.40 10.08
N GLN A 15 -36.97 -15.15 9.88
CA GLN A 15 -36.01 -14.04 9.69
C GLN A 15 -35.75 -13.19 10.95
N GLU A 16 -36.44 -13.38 12.04
CA GLU A 16 -36.28 -12.49 13.22
C GLU A 16 -35.25 -12.96 14.27
N ASN A 17 -34.78 -14.20 14.22
CA ASN A 17 -33.88 -14.76 15.25
C ASN A 17 -32.39 -14.54 15.00
N TYR A 18 -31.99 -13.84 13.93
CA TYR A 18 -30.57 -13.50 13.69
C TYR A 18 -30.11 -12.21 14.40
N LYS A 19 -31.01 -11.49 15.03
CA LYS A 19 -30.69 -10.28 15.81
C LYS A 19 -30.54 -10.58 17.30
N THR A 20 -29.72 -11.52 17.67
CA THR A 20 -29.16 -11.49 19.02
C THR A 20 -28.20 -10.35 19.08
N ILE A 21 -28.61 -9.22 19.64
CA ILE A 21 -27.75 -8.07 19.91
C ILE A 21 -26.78 -8.50 21.02
N SER A 22 -25.68 -9.14 20.64
CA SER A 22 -24.51 -9.20 21.50
C SER A 22 -24.07 -7.75 21.75
N LYS A 23 -23.54 -7.45 22.93
CA LYS A 23 -22.88 -6.17 23.23
C LYS A 23 -22.03 -5.79 22.01
N GLU A 24 -22.28 -4.60 21.43
CA GLU A 24 -21.61 -4.16 20.22
C GLU A 24 -20.10 -4.17 20.46
N ASP A 25 -19.38 -5.07 19.80
CA ASP A 25 -17.92 -5.14 19.89
C ASP A 25 -17.38 -3.93 19.12
N SER A 26 -16.81 -2.98 19.84
CA SER A 26 -16.28 -1.73 19.28
C SER A 26 -15.17 -1.97 18.23
N THR A 27 -14.52 -3.12 18.24
CA THR A 27 -13.52 -3.46 17.19
C THR A 27 -14.16 -3.85 15.86
N LYS A 28 -15.47 -4.13 15.84
CA LYS A 28 -16.21 -4.52 14.64
C LYS A 28 -17.03 -3.40 14.03
N VAL A 29 -17.07 -2.24 14.67
CA VAL A 29 -17.91 -1.12 14.23
C VAL A 29 -17.07 0.16 14.17
N TYR A 30 -17.04 0.76 12.99
CA TYR A 30 -16.51 2.11 12.77
C TYR A 30 -17.64 3.12 12.75
N LYS A 31 -17.44 4.26 13.40
CA LYS A 31 -18.36 5.41 13.38
C LYS A 31 -17.51 6.66 13.21
N SER A 32 -17.57 7.28 12.07
CA SER A 32 -16.79 8.48 11.79
C SER A 32 -17.64 9.72 11.84
N ALA A 33 -17.05 10.79 12.38
CA ALA A 33 -17.55 12.16 12.19
C ALA A 33 -16.71 12.95 11.19
N ALA A 34 -15.50 12.50 10.87
CA ALA A 34 -14.56 13.22 10.00
C ALA A 34 -14.57 12.64 8.58
N ARG A 35 -14.75 13.52 7.59
CA ARG A 35 -14.67 13.23 6.16
C ARG A 35 -13.76 14.22 5.49
N TYR A 36 -13.15 13.81 4.39
CA TYR A 36 -12.44 14.73 3.50
C TYR A 36 -13.15 14.82 2.15
N GLU A 37 -13.00 15.96 1.51
CA GLU A 37 -13.52 16.17 0.17
C GLU A 37 -12.66 15.49 -0.87
N VAL A 38 -13.30 14.82 -1.82
CA VAL A 38 -12.64 14.16 -2.94
C VAL A 38 -12.71 15.06 -4.16
N THR A 39 -11.54 15.48 -4.65
CA THR A 39 -11.43 16.18 -5.93
C THR A 39 -11.55 15.18 -7.08
N HIS A 40 -12.44 15.45 -8.01
CA HIS A 40 -12.59 14.68 -9.23
C HIS A 40 -11.77 15.31 -10.36
N TYR A 41 -10.78 14.56 -10.86
CA TYR A 41 -9.91 15.00 -11.94
C TYR A 41 -10.50 14.63 -13.30
N ALA A 42 -10.40 15.55 -14.28
CA ALA A 42 -10.84 15.26 -15.62
C ALA A 42 -10.02 14.12 -16.24
N SER A 43 -10.70 13.14 -16.83
CA SER A 43 -10.04 12.05 -17.59
C SER A 43 -10.05 12.38 -19.10
N PRO A 44 -8.96 12.10 -19.82
CA PRO A 44 -7.71 11.49 -19.35
C PRO A 44 -6.79 12.53 -18.70
N ILE A 45 -6.11 12.18 -17.61
CA ILE A 45 -5.07 13.02 -16.98
C ILE A 45 -3.95 13.31 -17.99
N SER A 46 -3.66 12.36 -18.88
CA SER A 46 -2.66 12.53 -19.94
C SER A 46 -3.11 11.89 -21.25
N LYS A 47 -2.67 12.48 -22.39
CA LYS A 47 -2.78 11.89 -23.72
C LYS A 47 -1.49 11.16 -24.16
N LYS A 48 -0.42 11.23 -23.36
CA LYS A 48 0.85 10.53 -23.63
C LYS A 48 0.66 9.02 -23.43
N ARG A 49 1.42 8.23 -24.19
CA ARG A 49 1.41 6.76 -24.10
C ARG A 49 2.55 6.20 -23.25
N VAL A 50 3.56 7.00 -22.99
CA VAL A 50 4.78 6.63 -22.24
C VAL A 50 4.92 7.57 -21.06
N PRO A 51 5.01 7.06 -19.84
CA PRO A 51 5.20 7.89 -18.66
C PRO A 51 6.66 8.35 -18.54
N LYS A 52 6.84 9.59 -18.10
CA LYS A 52 8.11 10.10 -17.61
C LYS A 52 8.35 9.63 -16.16
N ASN A 53 7.30 9.72 -15.37
CA ASN A 53 7.30 9.35 -13.94
C ASN A 53 6.37 8.17 -13.71
N VAL A 54 6.72 7.33 -12.74
CA VAL A 54 5.88 6.20 -12.30
C VAL A 54 5.76 6.23 -10.78
N ILE A 55 4.53 6.15 -10.30
CA ILE A 55 4.22 6.02 -8.88
C ILE A 55 3.45 4.70 -8.68
N LEU A 56 4.01 3.81 -7.87
CA LEU A 56 3.36 2.57 -7.43
C LEU A 56 2.93 2.73 -5.98
N MET A 57 1.64 2.68 -5.73
CA MET A 57 1.07 2.76 -4.38
C MET A 57 0.56 1.39 -3.95
N ILE A 58 0.94 0.96 -2.76
CA ILE A 58 0.59 -0.36 -2.22
C ILE A 58 -0.12 -0.17 -0.88
N GLY A 59 -1.40 -0.55 -0.82
CA GLY A 59 -2.12 -0.72 0.44
C GLY A 59 -1.92 -2.15 0.93
N ASP A 60 -1.04 -2.35 1.90
CA ASP A 60 -0.77 -3.70 2.44
C ASP A 60 -2.04 -4.27 3.08
N GLY A 61 -2.44 -5.47 2.64
CA GLY A 61 -3.66 -6.13 3.10
C GLY A 61 -4.98 -5.56 2.53
N MET A 62 -4.91 -4.63 1.56
CA MET A 62 -6.06 -3.89 1.03
C MET A 62 -6.83 -4.64 -0.06
N GLY A 63 -7.76 -5.50 0.34
CA GLY A 63 -8.74 -6.07 -0.59
C GLY A 63 -9.86 -5.10 -0.95
N ILE A 64 -10.77 -5.54 -1.82
CA ILE A 64 -11.90 -4.70 -2.28
C ILE A 64 -12.89 -4.36 -1.14
N ALA A 65 -13.04 -5.24 -0.16
CA ALA A 65 -13.90 -4.96 1.00
C ALA A 65 -13.32 -3.84 1.87
N GLN A 66 -12.00 -3.79 2.03
CA GLN A 66 -11.29 -2.73 2.73
C GLN A 66 -11.46 -1.39 2.01
N VAL A 67 -11.32 -1.37 0.68
CA VAL A 67 -11.59 -0.18 -0.15
C VAL A 67 -13.02 0.30 0.05
N TYR A 68 -14.02 -0.60 -0.03
CA TYR A 68 -15.42 -0.20 0.12
C TYR A 68 -15.77 0.24 1.55
N ALA A 69 -15.09 -0.33 2.57
CA ALA A 69 -15.20 0.16 3.94
C ALA A 69 -14.74 1.62 4.05
N GLY A 70 -13.55 1.95 3.51
CA GLY A 70 -13.06 3.33 3.45
C GLY A 70 -14.02 4.26 2.69
N MET A 71 -14.53 3.82 1.54
CA MET A 71 -15.50 4.57 0.76
C MET A 71 -16.77 4.87 1.56
N THR A 72 -17.34 3.87 2.24
CA THR A 72 -18.51 4.06 3.10
C THR A 72 -18.23 5.04 4.23
N ALA A 73 -17.06 4.92 4.87
CA ALA A 73 -16.64 5.82 5.95
C ALA A 73 -16.55 7.28 5.50
N ASN A 74 -16.09 7.52 4.27
CA ASN A 74 -15.99 8.88 3.70
C ASN A 74 -17.25 9.31 2.93
N GLY A 75 -18.41 8.75 3.25
CA GLY A 75 -19.68 9.20 2.68
C GLY A 75 -19.92 8.77 1.24
N GLY A 76 -19.31 7.69 0.81
CA GLY A 76 -19.47 7.11 -0.52
C GLY A 76 -18.37 7.48 -1.51
N HIS A 77 -17.35 8.26 -1.10
CA HIS A 77 -16.33 8.79 -2.01
C HIS A 77 -14.91 8.54 -1.53
N LEU A 78 -14.04 8.13 -2.47
CA LEU A 78 -12.58 8.03 -2.31
C LEU A 78 -11.88 8.65 -3.52
N PHE A 79 -10.62 9.09 -3.35
CA PHE A 79 -9.78 9.49 -4.47
C PHE A 79 -9.57 8.36 -5.47
N LEU A 80 -9.64 7.10 -5.04
CA LEU A 80 -9.59 5.92 -5.91
C LEU A 80 -10.68 5.91 -7.01
N GLU A 81 -11.80 6.62 -6.84
CA GLU A 81 -12.84 6.75 -7.88
C GLU A 81 -12.38 7.51 -9.14
N ASN A 82 -11.27 8.25 -9.04
CA ASN A 82 -10.68 8.94 -10.20
C ASN A 82 -10.05 7.98 -11.21
N PHE A 83 -9.70 6.77 -10.81
CA PHE A 83 -9.04 5.79 -11.67
C PHE A 83 -10.04 5.17 -12.64
N ARG A 84 -9.67 5.09 -13.92
CA ARG A 84 -10.52 4.60 -15.00
C ARG A 84 -10.11 3.23 -15.54
N CYS A 85 -8.85 2.84 -15.30
CA CYS A 85 -8.36 1.51 -15.68
C CYS A 85 -8.36 0.64 -14.42
N LEU A 86 -9.20 -0.40 -14.43
CA LEU A 86 -9.40 -1.30 -13.29
C LEU A 86 -9.05 -2.73 -13.69
N GLY A 87 -8.35 -3.41 -12.80
CA GLY A 87 -8.00 -4.82 -12.93
C GLY A 87 -7.97 -5.54 -11.57
N TYR A 88 -7.62 -6.81 -11.61
CA TYR A 88 -7.46 -7.65 -10.43
C TYR A 88 -6.18 -8.46 -10.52
N ALA A 89 -5.41 -8.53 -9.45
CA ALA A 89 -4.18 -9.30 -9.38
C ALA A 89 -4.32 -10.55 -8.51
N LYS A 90 -3.80 -11.67 -9.02
CA LYS A 90 -3.62 -12.91 -8.27
C LYS A 90 -2.32 -12.82 -7.48
N THR A 91 -2.37 -13.09 -6.18
CA THR A 91 -1.29 -12.76 -5.23
C THR A 91 -0.47 -13.96 -4.76
N TYR A 92 -0.86 -15.20 -5.05
CA TYR A 92 -0.18 -16.42 -4.59
C TYR A 92 1.35 -16.35 -4.75
N SER A 93 2.08 -16.95 -3.81
CA SER A 93 3.56 -17.08 -3.88
C SER A 93 4.00 -18.35 -4.62
N SER A 94 5.29 -18.56 -4.80
CA SER A 94 5.79 -19.75 -5.50
C SER A 94 5.56 -21.04 -4.73
N ASP A 95 5.47 -20.97 -3.41
CA ASP A 95 5.34 -22.13 -2.50
C ASP A 95 3.97 -22.22 -1.82
N ARG A 96 3.12 -21.17 -1.87
CA ARG A 96 1.86 -21.14 -1.16
C ARG A 96 0.74 -20.45 -1.93
N TYR A 97 -0.49 -20.93 -1.73
CA TYR A 97 -1.69 -20.27 -2.23
C TYR A 97 -1.92 -18.91 -1.54
N ILE A 98 -1.64 -18.83 -0.24
CA ILE A 98 -1.70 -17.60 0.55
C ILE A 98 -0.29 -17.03 0.66
N THR A 99 -0.08 -15.87 0.05
CA THR A 99 1.19 -15.15 0.08
C THR A 99 1.43 -14.43 1.42
N ASP A 100 2.68 -14.07 1.70
CA ASP A 100 3.01 -13.02 2.65
C ASP A 100 3.46 -11.74 1.94
N SER A 101 3.59 -10.62 2.67
CA SER A 101 4.01 -9.34 2.10
C SER A 101 5.41 -9.38 1.46
N ALA A 102 6.31 -10.27 1.94
CA ALA A 102 7.65 -10.39 1.37
C ALA A 102 7.63 -10.97 -0.06
N ALA A 103 6.94 -12.11 -0.22
CA ALA A 103 6.79 -12.74 -1.53
C ALA A 103 5.95 -11.89 -2.49
N ALA A 104 4.87 -11.27 -1.99
CA ALA A 104 4.02 -10.41 -2.80
C ALA A 104 4.72 -9.09 -3.17
N GLY A 105 5.39 -8.44 -2.22
CA GLY A 105 6.22 -7.25 -2.47
C GLY A 105 7.34 -7.56 -3.48
N THR A 106 8.01 -8.71 -3.35
CA THR A 106 9.01 -9.17 -4.33
C THR A 106 8.39 -9.35 -5.72
N ALA A 107 7.19 -9.94 -5.82
CA ALA A 107 6.50 -10.08 -7.11
C ALA A 107 6.15 -8.73 -7.73
N LEU A 108 5.66 -7.77 -6.93
CA LEU A 108 5.36 -6.39 -7.35
C LEU A 108 6.62 -5.59 -7.73
N ALA A 109 7.76 -5.87 -7.08
CA ALA A 109 9.01 -5.18 -7.35
C ALA A 109 9.78 -5.77 -8.54
N THR A 110 9.79 -7.10 -8.68
CA THR A 110 10.71 -7.79 -9.61
C THR A 110 10.04 -8.42 -10.83
N GLY A 111 8.72 -8.67 -10.77
CA GLY A 111 8.02 -9.46 -11.79
C GLY A 111 8.27 -10.97 -11.66
N LYS A 112 8.78 -11.45 -10.52
CA LYS A 112 9.03 -12.87 -10.28
C LYS A 112 8.34 -13.33 -9.00
N LYS A 113 7.74 -14.52 -9.06
CA LYS A 113 7.25 -15.22 -7.87
C LYS A 113 8.42 -15.77 -7.07
N THR A 114 8.30 -15.67 -5.74
CA THR A 114 9.24 -16.27 -4.79
C THR A 114 8.48 -16.95 -3.64
N TYR A 115 9.17 -17.60 -2.72
CA TYR A 115 8.58 -18.24 -1.54
C TYR A 115 8.28 -17.21 -0.43
N ASN A 116 7.32 -17.54 0.45
CA ASN A 116 6.96 -16.67 1.56
C ASN A 116 8.18 -16.36 2.46
N GLY A 117 8.36 -15.10 2.77
CA GLY A 117 9.48 -14.59 3.57
C GLY A 117 10.68 -14.08 2.77
N ALA A 118 10.76 -14.33 1.47
CA ALA A 118 11.88 -13.90 0.62
C ALA A 118 11.73 -12.46 0.13
N ILE A 119 12.82 -11.73 0.07
CA ILE A 119 12.92 -10.33 -0.38
C ILE A 119 13.82 -10.27 -1.63
N GLY A 120 13.28 -9.87 -2.79
CA GLY A 120 14.06 -9.55 -3.97
C GLY A 120 14.91 -10.70 -4.54
N VAL A 121 14.62 -11.94 -4.17
CA VAL A 121 15.30 -13.15 -4.69
C VAL A 121 14.29 -14.09 -5.34
N ASP A 122 14.76 -14.93 -6.27
CA ASP A 122 13.97 -16.03 -6.83
C ASP A 122 13.91 -17.24 -5.87
N PRO A 123 13.18 -18.32 -6.21
CA PRO A 123 13.12 -19.53 -5.37
C PRO A 123 14.47 -20.21 -5.14
N ASP A 124 15.44 -19.97 -6.02
CA ASP A 124 16.80 -20.53 -5.94
C ASP A 124 17.77 -19.57 -5.21
N LEU A 125 17.25 -18.52 -4.56
CA LEU A 125 17.99 -17.49 -3.81
C LEU A 125 18.85 -16.55 -4.68
N ASN A 126 18.68 -16.54 -5.99
CA ASN A 126 19.38 -15.59 -6.84
C ASN A 126 18.72 -14.20 -6.73
N PRO A 127 19.50 -13.12 -6.59
CA PRO A 127 18.98 -11.75 -6.66
C PRO A 127 18.26 -11.47 -7.97
N VAL A 128 17.05 -10.90 -7.91
CA VAL A 128 16.28 -10.52 -9.09
C VAL A 128 16.17 -8.99 -9.16
N PRO A 129 16.65 -8.36 -10.24
CA PRO A 129 16.56 -6.92 -10.37
C PRO A 129 15.12 -6.40 -10.26
N ASN A 130 14.90 -5.41 -9.43
CA ASN A 130 13.60 -4.78 -9.21
C ASN A 130 13.38 -3.55 -10.13
N ILE A 131 12.14 -3.04 -10.15
CA ILE A 131 11.76 -1.90 -11.02
C ILE A 131 12.41 -0.58 -10.58
N ARG A 132 12.74 -0.38 -9.30
CA ARG A 132 13.51 0.77 -8.82
C ARG A 132 14.93 0.75 -9.42
N GLU A 133 15.61 -0.41 -9.37
CA GLU A 133 16.92 -0.58 -9.99
C GLU A 133 16.88 -0.39 -11.51
N SER A 134 15.77 -0.78 -12.15
CA SER A 134 15.54 -0.51 -13.57
C SER A 134 15.40 0.98 -13.86
N ALA A 135 14.73 1.73 -12.98
CA ALA A 135 14.61 3.19 -13.08
C ALA A 135 15.98 3.88 -12.89
N GLU A 136 16.77 3.47 -11.89
CA GLU A 136 18.14 3.98 -11.66
C GLU A 136 19.05 3.77 -12.88
N LYS A 137 18.99 2.59 -13.52
CA LYS A 137 19.76 2.32 -14.74
C LYS A 137 19.41 3.24 -15.90
N GLN A 138 18.21 3.81 -15.89
CA GLN A 138 17.74 4.79 -16.88
C GLN A 138 18.04 6.25 -16.44
N GLY A 139 18.75 6.44 -15.35
CA GLY A 139 19.10 7.76 -14.81
C GLY A 139 17.93 8.49 -14.15
N LYS A 140 16.84 7.79 -13.78
CA LYS A 140 15.70 8.38 -13.07
C LYS A 140 15.98 8.44 -11.57
N ALA A 141 15.47 9.49 -10.93
CA ALA A 141 15.44 9.55 -9.47
C ALA A 141 14.53 8.46 -8.89
N THR A 142 14.83 7.98 -7.69
CA THR A 142 14.05 6.89 -7.08
C THR A 142 13.72 7.14 -5.63
N GLY A 143 12.54 6.68 -5.20
CA GLY A 143 12.09 6.83 -3.82
C GLY A 143 11.23 5.69 -3.31
N VAL A 144 11.24 5.51 -1.99
CA VAL A 144 10.41 4.56 -1.25
C VAL A 144 9.88 5.24 0.01
N VAL A 145 8.56 5.19 0.21
CA VAL A 145 7.86 5.73 1.39
C VAL A 145 7.01 4.64 2.00
N SER A 146 7.00 4.52 3.33
CA SER A 146 6.20 3.52 4.03
C SER A 146 5.77 3.99 5.43
N THR A 147 4.60 3.58 5.87
CA THR A 147 4.13 3.79 7.26
C THR A 147 4.69 2.75 8.24
N SER A 148 5.38 1.72 7.77
CA SER A 148 6.15 0.79 8.60
C SER A 148 7.62 1.21 8.74
N ALA A 149 8.44 0.36 9.35
CA ALA A 149 9.89 0.48 9.21
C ALA A 149 10.27 0.35 7.73
N ILE A 150 11.18 1.20 7.26
CA ILE A 150 11.62 1.19 5.86
C ILE A 150 12.32 -0.12 5.47
N THR A 151 12.72 -0.89 6.44
CA THR A 151 13.29 -2.24 6.30
C THR A 151 12.25 -3.36 6.35
N HIS A 152 10.95 -3.03 6.52
CA HIS A 152 9.85 -4.01 6.48
C HIS A 152 9.71 -4.63 5.08
N ALA A 153 8.98 -5.72 4.98
CA ALA A 153 8.98 -6.60 3.81
C ALA A 153 8.67 -5.88 2.48
N THR A 154 7.61 -5.09 2.43
CA THR A 154 7.16 -4.42 1.20
C THR A 154 8.17 -3.37 0.71
N PRO A 155 8.59 -2.36 1.52
CA PRO A 155 9.60 -1.40 1.07
C PRO A 155 10.96 -2.08 0.82
N ALA A 156 11.36 -3.07 1.63
CA ALA A 156 12.60 -3.81 1.44
C ALA A 156 12.67 -4.52 0.08
N SER A 157 11.55 -4.99 -0.48
CA SER A 157 11.49 -5.66 -1.78
C SER A 157 11.91 -4.77 -2.95
N PHE A 158 11.87 -3.45 -2.76
CA PHE A 158 12.34 -2.47 -3.74
C PHE A 158 13.81 -2.05 -3.52
N VAL A 159 14.47 -2.58 -2.50
CA VAL A 159 15.82 -2.13 -2.10
C VAL A 159 16.80 -3.30 -1.97
N ALA A 160 16.37 -4.39 -1.34
CA ALA A 160 17.25 -5.47 -0.86
C ALA A 160 16.99 -6.80 -1.59
N HIS A 161 17.98 -7.70 -1.47
CA HIS A 161 17.92 -9.08 -1.94
C HIS A 161 18.31 -10.00 -0.79
N LYS A 162 17.33 -10.48 -0.03
CA LYS A 162 17.54 -11.30 1.17
C LYS A 162 16.65 -12.54 1.17
N PRO A 163 17.18 -13.70 1.60
CA PRO A 163 16.38 -14.93 1.70
C PRO A 163 15.30 -14.85 2.80
N ARG A 164 15.38 -13.83 3.70
CA ARG A 164 14.45 -13.70 4.83
C ARG A 164 14.14 -12.24 5.17
N ARG A 165 12.85 -11.90 5.25
CA ARG A 165 12.34 -10.57 5.62
C ARG A 165 12.72 -10.13 7.03
N SER A 166 13.07 -11.07 7.91
CA SER A 166 13.40 -10.78 9.32
C SER A 166 14.81 -10.25 9.54
N THR A 167 15.66 -10.18 8.51
CA THR A 167 17.04 -9.69 8.62
C THR A 167 17.10 -8.17 8.47
N TYR A 168 16.38 -7.43 9.31
CA TYR A 168 16.22 -5.98 9.20
C TYR A 168 17.53 -5.20 9.15
N GLU A 169 18.54 -5.60 9.95
CA GLU A 169 19.84 -4.94 9.93
C GLU A 169 20.59 -5.15 8.61
N ASP A 170 20.50 -6.36 8.01
CA ASP A 170 21.09 -6.63 6.70
C ASP A 170 20.36 -5.89 5.58
N ILE A 171 19.03 -5.73 5.70
CA ILE A 171 18.23 -4.93 4.78
C ILE A 171 18.62 -3.46 4.89
N ALA A 172 18.81 -2.93 6.12
CA ALA A 172 19.28 -1.56 6.33
C ALA A 172 20.65 -1.31 5.67
N ALA A 173 21.57 -2.27 5.75
CA ALA A 173 22.87 -2.17 5.09
C ALA A 173 22.78 -2.16 3.55
N ASP A 174 21.73 -2.75 2.97
CA ASP A 174 21.54 -2.73 1.51
C ASP A 174 21.14 -1.34 0.99
N PHE A 175 20.50 -0.46 1.80
CA PHE A 175 20.27 0.94 1.42
C PHE A 175 21.57 1.67 1.05
N LEU A 176 22.66 1.38 1.75
CA LEU A 176 23.98 1.95 1.47
C LEU A 176 24.61 1.46 0.14
N LYS A 177 24.08 0.38 -0.44
CA LYS A 177 24.55 -0.17 -1.72
C LYS A 177 23.76 0.34 -2.91
N THR A 178 22.70 1.13 -2.68
CA THR A 178 21.84 1.70 -3.71
C THR A 178 22.17 3.17 -3.97
N ASN A 179 21.62 3.72 -5.05
CA ASN A 179 21.62 5.15 -5.33
C ASN A 179 20.23 5.79 -5.09
N ILE A 180 19.37 5.13 -4.32
CA ILE A 180 18.04 5.67 -4.00
C ILE A 180 18.15 7.11 -3.49
N ASP A 181 17.30 8.00 -3.98
CA ASP A 181 17.38 9.43 -3.63
C ASP A 181 16.59 9.74 -2.36
N VAL A 182 15.44 9.11 -2.19
CA VAL A 182 14.55 9.36 -1.05
C VAL A 182 14.05 8.05 -0.46
N PHE A 183 14.23 7.85 0.83
CA PHE A 183 13.52 6.82 1.56
C PHE A 183 13.01 7.36 2.89
N ILE A 184 11.71 7.11 3.17
CA ILE A 184 11.03 7.65 4.34
C ILE A 184 10.19 6.56 4.99
N GLY A 185 10.39 6.33 6.27
CA GLY A 185 9.67 5.35 7.09
C GLY A 185 10.23 5.27 8.50
N GLY A 186 9.76 4.34 9.30
CA GLY A 186 10.38 4.02 10.59
C GLY A 186 11.65 3.18 10.44
N GLY A 187 12.14 2.61 11.55
CA GLY A 187 13.25 1.65 11.56
C GLY A 187 14.62 2.28 11.84
N TYR A 188 14.68 3.49 12.42
CA TYR A 188 15.93 4.15 12.79
C TYR A 188 16.92 3.22 13.50
N LYS A 189 16.45 2.40 14.41
CA LYS A 189 17.32 1.50 15.17
C LYS A 189 18.00 0.43 14.32
N HIS A 190 17.45 0.02 13.19
CA HIS A 190 18.07 -0.93 12.27
C HIS A 190 19.32 -0.34 11.59
N PHE A 191 19.45 0.99 11.58
CA PHE A 191 20.61 1.71 11.05
C PHE A 191 21.62 2.11 12.15
N TYR A 192 21.17 2.25 13.40
CA TYR A 192 22.01 2.77 14.49
C TYR A 192 22.23 1.78 15.64
N GLU A 193 21.17 1.12 16.14
CA GLU A 193 21.25 0.17 17.27
C GLU A 193 21.53 -1.26 16.77
N ARG A 194 22.62 -1.43 16.03
CA ARG A 194 22.93 -2.66 15.34
C ARG A 194 23.79 -3.60 16.17
N LYS A 195 23.55 -4.92 16.01
CA LYS A 195 24.33 -5.98 16.68
C LYS A 195 25.77 -6.08 16.20
N ASP A 196 26.04 -5.65 14.94
CA ASP A 196 27.37 -5.62 14.35
C ASP A 196 28.19 -4.37 14.73
N GLY A 197 27.60 -3.44 15.48
CA GLY A 197 28.24 -2.21 15.95
C GLY A 197 28.51 -1.18 14.87
N GLN A 198 27.97 -1.36 13.63
CA GLN A 198 28.13 -0.37 12.57
C GLN A 198 27.15 0.80 12.76
N ASP A 199 27.62 2.01 12.52
CA ASP A 199 26.79 3.21 12.43
C ASP A 199 26.49 3.51 10.95
N LEU A 200 25.32 3.03 10.47
CA LEU A 200 24.90 3.29 9.10
C LEU A 200 24.35 4.70 8.92
N ILE A 201 23.98 5.40 10.01
CA ILE A 201 23.54 6.81 9.96
C ILE A 201 24.72 7.69 9.54
N SER A 202 25.89 7.53 10.16
CA SER A 202 27.11 8.25 9.75
C SER A 202 27.48 7.93 8.30
N GLN A 203 27.41 6.66 7.89
CA GLN A 203 27.71 6.25 6.51
C GLN A 203 26.71 6.84 5.49
N LEU A 204 25.42 6.98 5.83
CA LEU A 204 24.44 7.67 4.98
C LEU A 204 24.78 9.15 4.83
N LYS A 205 25.16 9.84 5.92
CA LYS A 205 25.61 11.24 5.88
C LYS A 205 26.85 11.42 5.00
N GLU A 206 27.83 10.53 5.08
CA GLU A 206 29.01 10.50 4.21
C GLU A 206 28.65 10.32 2.72
N LYS A 207 27.58 9.60 2.41
CA LYS A 207 27.01 9.45 1.07
C LYS A 207 26.13 10.62 0.62
N GLY A 208 26.06 11.69 1.42
CA GLY A 208 25.35 12.91 1.09
C GLY A 208 23.86 12.91 1.42
N TYR A 209 23.38 11.94 2.22
CA TYR A 209 21.99 11.97 2.70
C TYR A 209 21.81 12.98 3.83
N GLN A 210 20.74 13.74 3.73
CA GLN A 210 20.13 14.43 4.86
C GLN A 210 19.36 13.37 5.67
N VAL A 211 19.87 13.02 6.85
CA VAL A 211 19.23 12.05 7.73
C VAL A 211 18.40 12.81 8.75
N VAL A 212 17.10 12.58 8.77
CA VAL A 212 16.14 13.23 9.67
C VAL A 212 15.30 12.17 10.40
N GLU A 213 14.97 12.46 11.66
CA GLU A 213 14.36 11.48 12.57
C GLU A 213 12.92 11.84 12.97
N ASP A 214 12.44 13.01 12.49
CA ASP A 214 11.11 13.49 12.78
C ASP A 214 10.41 14.03 11.52
N ILE A 215 9.08 14.09 11.58
CA ILE A 215 8.22 14.45 10.44
C ILE A 215 8.39 15.94 10.07
N ASP A 216 8.58 16.82 11.03
CA ASP A 216 8.65 18.26 10.78
C ASP A 216 9.97 18.62 10.11
N SER A 217 11.08 18.04 10.56
CA SER A 217 12.40 18.19 9.91
C SER A 217 12.39 17.59 8.51
N MET A 218 11.75 16.44 8.31
CA MET A 218 11.59 15.79 7.00
C MET A 218 10.85 16.73 6.03
N GLU A 219 9.79 17.37 6.48
CA GLU A 219 8.98 18.26 5.65
C GLU A 219 9.77 19.52 5.20
N GLN A 220 10.82 19.90 5.91
CA GLN A 220 11.67 21.06 5.55
C GLN A 220 12.68 20.74 4.44
N VAL A 221 13.01 19.49 4.19
CA VAL A 221 13.96 19.10 3.13
C VAL A 221 13.39 19.43 1.75
N ARG A 222 14.12 20.20 0.94
CA ARG A 222 13.68 20.71 -0.36
C ARG A 222 14.31 19.99 -1.55
N SER A 223 15.52 19.47 -1.41
CA SER A 223 16.30 18.87 -2.49
C SER A 223 17.40 17.98 -1.94
N GLY A 224 18.06 17.21 -2.83
CA GLY A 224 19.15 16.31 -2.47
C GLY A 224 18.64 14.96 -1.93
N LYS A 225 19.59 14.12 -1.48
CA LYS A 225 19.24 12.80 -0.94
C LYS A 225 18.65 12.91 0.46
N LEU A 226 17.59 12.14 0.72
CA LEU A 226 16.86 12.15 2.00
C LEU A 226 16.71 10.74 2.56
N ALA A 227 17.12 10.55 3.82
CA ALA A 227 16.81 9.42 4.67
C ALA A 227 15.92 9.90 5.83
N GLY A 228 14.60 9.77 5.70
CA GLY A 228 13.63 10.13 6.73
C GLY A 228 13.28 8.92 7.59
N LEU A 229 13.94 8.77 8.75
CA LEU A 229 13.77 7.64 9.67
C LEU A 229 12.90 8.07 10.85
N THR A 230 11.60 8.20 10.61
CA THR A 230 10.63 8.93 11.44
C THR A 230 10.16 8.23 12.71
N ALA A 231 10.64 7.02 12.97
CA ALA A 231 10.38 6.26 14.20
C ALA A 231 11.50 5.25 14.47
N PRO A 232 11.75 4.87 15.74
CA PRO A 232 12.75 3.85 16.08
C PRO A 232 12.46 2.50 15.42
N GLU A 233 11.20 2.06 15.46
CA GLU A 233 10.67 0.84 14.79
C GLU A 233 9.68 1.24 13.70
N HIS A 234 8.47 0.70 13.73
CA HIS A 234 7.39 1.13 12.86
C HIS A 234 6.82 2.47 13.32
N ASN A 235 6.33 3.28 12.39
CA ASN A 235 5.46 4.39 12.73
C ASN A 235 4.18 3.85 13.40
N GLY A 236 3.60 4.61 14.31
CA GLY A 236 2.33 4.25 14.92
C GLY A 236 1.19 4.27 13.89
N ARG A 237 0.01 3.73 14.26
CA ARG A 237 -1.22 3.90 13.46
C ARG A 237 -1.58 5.38 13.29
N VAL A 238 -2.47 5.71 12.36
CA VAL A 238 -2.85 7.11 12.03
C VAL A 238 -3.09 7.97 13.26
N ALA A 239 -3.81 7.46 14.25
CA ALA A 239 -4.08 8.19 15.50
C ALA A 239 -2.83 8.61 16.29
N VAL A 240 -1.67 7.98 16.03
CA VAL A 240 -0.38 8.27 16.67
C VAL A 240 0.57 9.02 15.74
N ARG A 241 0.71 8.57 14.49
CA ARG A 241 1.64 9.19 13.52
C ARG A 241 1.10 10.44 12.84
N GLY A 242 -0.22 10.72 12.99
CA GLY A 242 -0.87 11.84 12.31
C GLY A 242 -0.74 11.76 10.79
N ASP A 243 -0.44 12.88 10.17
CA ASP A 243 -0.32 13.08 8.72
C ASP A 243 1.05 12.68 8.12
N MET A 244 1.79 11.78 8.78
CA MET A 244 3.13 11.35 8.36
C MET A 244 3.17 10.89 6.90
N LEU A 245 2.24 9.99 6.48
CA LEU A 245 2.22 9.47 5.12
C LEU A 245 2.00 10.56 4.08
N LEU A 246 1.11 11.49 4.38
CA LEU A 246 0.77 12.63 3.52
C LEU A 246 1.97 13.55 3.34
N LYS A 247 2.65 13.92 4.43
CA LYS A 247 3.85 14.76 4.43
C LYS A 247 5.03 14.06 3.75
N ALA A 248 5.23 12.76 4.02
CA ALA A 248 6.27 11.96 3.40
C ALA A 248 6.09 11.86 1.87
N THR A 249 4.86 11.58 1.41
CA THR A 249 4.52 11.53 -0.01
C THR A 249 4.77 12.87 -0.71
N LYS A 250 4.32 13.99 -0.11
CA LYS A 250 4.57 15.34 -0.64
C LYS A 250 6.06 15.66 -0.71
N THR A 251 6.82 15.29 0.33
CA THR A 251 8.27 15.54 0.38
C THR A 251 9.02 14.72 -0.67
N ALA A 252 8.68 13.43 -0.81
CA ALA A 252 9.25 12.58 -1.85
C ALA A 252 8.96 13.12 -3.26
N LEU A 253 7.72 13.47 -3.56
CA LEU A 253 7.34 14.07 -4.85
C LEU A 253 8.11 15.36 -5.12
N ARG A 254 8.21 16.26 -4.13
CA ARG A 254 8.93 17.54 -4.25
C ARG A 254 10.40 17.37 -4.60
N ILE A 255 11.06 16.37 -4.01
CA ILE A 255 12.48 16.09 -4.28
C ILE A 255 12.66 15.39 -5.61
N LEU A 256 11.93 14.30 -5.84
CA LEU A 256 12.11 13.45 -7.01
C LEU A 256 11.69 14.12 -8.33
N SER A 257 10.69 15.00 -8.30
CA SER A 257 10.22 15.70 -9.50
C SER A 257 11.21 16.73 -10.07
N GLN A 258 12.29 17.03 -9.33
CA GLN A 258 13.37 17.90 -9.82
C GLN A 258 14.27 17.20 -10.85
N ASP A 259 14.22 15.87 -10.91
CA ASP A 259 15.00 15.12 -11.90
C ASP A 259 14.42 15.27 -13.31
N LYS A 260 15.28 15.62 -14.26
CA LYS A 260 14.87 15.86 -15.65
C LYS A 260 14.52 14.58 -16.41
N GLN A 261 15.07 13.43 -15.99
CA GLN A 261 14.75 12.11 -16.56
C GLN A 261 13.45 11.53 -16.01
N GLY A 262 12.89 12.16 -14.96
CA GLY A 262 11.74 11.67 -14.23
C GLY A 262 12.11 10.75 -13.07
N PHE A 263 11.11 10.09 -12.50
CA PHE A 263 11.32 9.30 -11.28
C PHE A 263 10.46 8.04 -11.22
N PHE A 264 10.88 7.14 -10.33
CA PHE A 264 10.08 6.05 -9.79
C PHE A 264 9.88 6.26 -8.28
N LEU A 265 8.64 6.20 -7.82
CA LEU A 265 8.28 6.29 -6.41
C LEU A 265 7.37 5.13 -6.00
N MET A 266 7.74 4.40 -4.94
CA MET A 266 6.84 3.48 -4.25
C MET A 266 6.34 4.14 -2.97
N VAL A 267 5.02 4.06 -2.72
CA VAL A 267 4.38 4.55 -1.49
C VAL A 267 3.53 3.44 -0.89
N GLU A 268 3.74 3.14 0.38
CA GLU A 268 3.03 2.08 1.07
C GLU A 268 2.22 2.58 2.28
N GLY A 269 0.94 2.19 2.31
CA GLY A 269 0.10 2.21 3.51
C GLY A 269 0.13 0.84 4.18
N SER A 270 1.11 0.62 5.05
CA SER A 270 1.44 -0.72 5.58
C SER A 270 0.44 -1.26 6.60
N GLN A 271 -0.36 -0.38 7.24
CA GLN A 271 -1.05 -0.76 8.47
C GLN A 271 -2.53 -1.09 8.26
N ILE A 272 -3.01 -1.06 7.03
CA ILE A 272 -4.32 -1.65 6.66
C ILE A 272 -4.29 -3.14 6.99
N ASP A 273 -3.18 -3.81 6.65
CA ASP A 273 -2.89 -5.20 7.00
C ASP A 273 -2.98 -5.46 8.51
N TRP A 274 -2.37 -4.61 9.31
CA TRP A 274 -2.39 -4.79 10.78
C TRP A 274 -3.78 -4.59 11.38
N GLY A 275 -4.59 -3.69 10.80
CA GLY A 275 -6.01 -3.56 11.13
C GLY A 275 -6.78 -4.85 10.82
N GLY A 276 -6.47 -5.49 9.70
CA GLY A 276 -7.00 -6.80 9.29
C GLY A 276 -6.57 -7.93 10.21
N HIS A 277 -5.28 -8.03 10.53
CA HIS A 277 -4.72 -9.02 11.46
C HIS A 277 -5.34 -8.93 12.86
N GLN A 278 -5.61 -7.71 13.34
CA GLN A 278 -6.27 -7.47 14.62
C GLN A 278 -7.79 -7.62 14.54
N ASN A 279 -8.35 -7.91 13.36
CA ASN A 279 -9.80 -7.94 13.12
C ASN A 279 -10.49 -6.68 13.65
N ASN A 280 -9.88 -5.52 13.43
CA ASN A 280 -10.27 -4.22 13.98
C ASN A 280 -10.71 -3.27 12.87
N VAL A 281 -12.03 -3.13 12.69
CA VAL A 281 -12.63 -2.30 11.64
C VAL A 281 -12.24 -0.81 11.77
N PRO A 282 -12.29 -0.18 12.96
CA PRO A 282 -11.84 1.21 13.11
C PRO A 282 -10.40 1.41 12.67
N TYR A 283 -9.48 0.59 13.14
CA TYR A 283 -8.06 0.69 12.77
C TYR A 283 -7.88 0.56 11.24
N LEU A 284 -8.43 -0.50 10.67
CA LEU A 284 -8.34 -0.77 9.24
C LEU A 284 -8.89 0.40 8.39
N VAL A 285 -10.06 0.93 8.77
CA VAL A 285 -10.72 2.01 8.02
C VAL A 285 -9.92 3.31 8.10
N GLU A 286 -9.41 3.67 9.28
CA GLU A 286 -8.55 4.86 9.44
C GLU A 286 -7.30 4.79 8.54
N GLU A 287 -6.68 3.61 8.44
CA GLU A 287 -5.50 3.40 7.59
C GLU A 287 -5.85 3.46 6.08
N VAL A 288 -7.01 2.93 5.68
CA VAL A 288 -7.49 3.07 4.29
C VAL A 288 -7.73 4.54 3.93
N LEU A 289 -8.33 5.31 4.84
CA LEU A 289 -8.61 6.74 4.62
C LEU A 289 -7.31 7.56 4.52
N ASP A 290 -6.31 7.28 5.36
CA ASP A 290 -4.99 7.92 5.31
C ASP A 290 -4.28 7.59 3.99
N PHE A 291 -4.32 6.32 3.58
CA PHE A 291 -3.75 5.89 2.31
C PHE A 291 -4.45 6.53 1.11
N ASP A 292 -5.78 6.61 1.10
CA ASP A 292 -6.54 7.26 0.03
C ASP A 292 -6.28 8.78 -0.06
N GLN A 293 -6.04 9.45 1.06
CA GLN A 293 -5.60 10.85 1.03
C GLN A 293 -4.21 10.98 0.41
N ALA A 294 -3.30 10.03 0.63
CA ALA A 294 -2.01 10.00 -0.07
C ALA A 294 -2.20 9.73 -1.58
N VAL A 295 -3.19 8.90 -1.97
CA VAL A 295 -3.61 8.75 -3.38
C VAL A 295 -4.08 10.09 -3.94
N GLY A 296 -4.84 10.88 -3.18
CA GLY A 296 -5.26 12.23 -3.59
C GLY A 296 -4.08 13.16 -3.88
N ILE A 297 -3.01 13.09 -3.08
CA ILE A 297 -1.78 13.88 -3.29
C ILE A 297 -1.11 13.52 -4.62
N VAL A 298 -0.93 12.23 -4.90
CA VAL A 298 -0.27 11.81 -6.16
C VAL A 298 -1.14 12.07 -7.38
N LEU A 299 -2.48 12.02 -7.25
CA LEU A 299 -3.41 12.40 -8.30
C LEU A 299 -3.31 13.90 -8.62
N GLY A 300 -3.24 14.76 -7.60
CA GLY A 300 -3.02 16.19 -7.78
C GLY A 300 -1.73 16.48 -8.55
N PHE A 301 -0.63 15.85 -8.15
CA PHE A 301 0.64 15.94 -8.85
C PHE A 301 0.53 15.49 -10.32
N ALA A 302 -0.07 14.32 -10.57
CA ALA A 302 -0.21 13.79 -11.93
C ALA A 302 -1.12 14.63 -12.83
N ALA A 303 -2.13 15.28 -12.27
CA ALA A 303 -3.04 16.17 -12.98
C ALA A 303 -2.34 17.45 -13.47
N GLU A 304 -1.34 17.95 -12.74
CA GLU A 304 -0.51 19.09 -13.10
C GLU A 304 0.60 18.66 -14.08
N ASP A 305 1.34 17.60 -13.76
CA ASP A 305 2.49 17.09 -14.51
C ASP A 305 2.10 16.48 -15.87
N LYS A 306 1.02 15.71 -15.94
CA LYS A 306 0.48 15.03 -17.14
C LYS A 306 1.42 13.99 -17.78
N GLU A 307 2.49 13.63 -17.13
CA GLU A 307 3.50 12.67 -17.57
C GLU A 307 3.69 11.51 -16.60
N THR A 308 2.84 11.45 -15.56
CA THR A 308 2.93 10.49 -14.48
C THR A 308 1.91 9.36 -14.63
N LEU A 309 2.39 8.12 -14.61
CA LEU A 309 1.59 6.92 -14.42
C LEU A 309 1.46 6.64 -12.93
N ILE A 310 0.24 6.48 -12.44
CA ILE A 310 -0.04 6.01 -11.09
C ILE A 310 -0.68 4.62 -11.18
N VAL A 311 -0.15 3.67 -10.43
CA VAL A 311 -0.74 2.35 -10.20
C VAL A 311 -0.95 2.17 -8.72
N VAL A 312 -2.19 1.86 -8.30
CA VAL A 312 -2.55 1.55 -6.92
C VAL A 312 -3.00 0.12 -6.84
N THR A 313 -2.45 -0.66 -5.91
CA THR A 313 -2.82 -2.06 -5.70
C THR A 313 -2.59 -2.47 -4.25
N ALA A 314 -2.81 -3.73 -3.95
CA ALA A 314 -2.41 -4.37 -2.70
C ALA A 314 -1.46 -5.53 -2.99
N ASP A 315 -0.74 -5.95 -2.00
CA ASP A 315 0.10 -7.15 -2.04
C ASP A 315 -0.72 -8.42 -1.77
N HIS A 316 -1.70 -8.38 -0.87
CA HIS A 316 -2.72 -9.39 -0.56
C HIS A 316 -3.94 -8.74 0.11
N GLU A 317 -4.90 -9.54 0.51
CA GLU A 317 -5.99 -9.15 1.42
C GLU A 317 -5.73 -9.77 2.80
N THR A 318 -6.17 -9.08 3.87
CA THR A 318 -6.00 -9.54 5.25
C THR A 318 -7.32 -9.53 6.00
N GLY A 319 -7.57 -10.62 6.73
CA GLY A 319 -8.70 -10.78 7.63
C GLY A 319 -9.94 -11.41 6.97
N GLY A 320 -10.06 -11.37 5.65
CA GLY A 320 -11.26 -11.80 4.94
C GLY A 320 -12.47 -10.91 5.28
N LEU A 321 -12.27 -9.59 5.37
CA LEU A 321 -13.30 -8.65 5.80
C LEU A 321 -14.61 -8.84 5.03
N ALA A 322 -15.68 -9.13 5.77
CA ALA A 322 -17.05 -9.08 5.29
C ALA A 322 -17.75 -7.82 5.85
N LEU A 323 -18.31 -7.02 4.98
CA LEU A 323 -19.12 -5.86 5.38
C LEU A 323 -20.54 -6.35 5.71
N MET A 324 -20.90 -6.32 6.97
CA MET A 324 -22.14 -6.88 7.50
C MET A 324 -23.26 -5.83 7.53
N ASP A 325 -22.91 -4.57 7.66
CA ASP A 325 -23.83 -3.44 7.66
C ASP A 325 -23.05 -2.14 7.41
N GLY A 326 -23.73 -1.08 6.96
CA GLY A 326 -23.10 0.22 6.73
C GLY A 326 -24.12 1.31 6.40
N ASN A 327 -23.69 2.55 6.54
CA ASN A 327 -24.50 3.72 6.23
C ASN A 327 -23.63 4.82 5.63
N LEU A 328 -23.83 5.12 4.36
CA LEU A 328 -23.07 6.13 3.62
C LEU A 328 -23.27 7.55 4.18
N GLU A 329 -24.46 7.84 4.72
CA GLU A 329 -24.75 9.16 5.27
C GLU A 329 -24.03 9.41 6.60
N THR A 330 -23.93 8.40 7.46
CA THR A 330 -23.26 8.52 8.78
C THR A 330 -21.81 8.05 8.76
N GLY A 331 -21.36 7.37 7.69
CA GLY A 331 -20.05 6.73 7.61
C GLY A 331 -19.90 5.49 8.49
N MET A 332 -21.02 4.98 9.05
CA MET A 332 -20.98 3.80 9.91
C MET A 332 -20.72 2.53 9.09
N ILE A 333 -19.85 1.68 9.62
CA ILE A 333 -19.54 0.36 9.05
C ILE A 333 -19.54 -0.68 10.17
N LYS A 334 -20.15 -1.83 9.90
CA LYS A 334 -20.04 -3.02 10.72
C LYS A 334 -19.39 -4.12 9.89
N GLY A 335 -18.26 -4.65 10.37
CA GLY A 335 -17.50 -5.70 9.71
C GLY A 335 -17.42 -6.98 10.54
N ALA A 336 -17.12 -8.07 9.85
CA ALA A 336 -16.78 -9.37 10.44
C ALA A 336 -15.55 -9.95 9.73
N PHE A 337 -14.78 -10.73 10.44
CA PHE A 337 -13.55 -11.35 9.93
C PHE A 337 -13.57 -12.85 10.22
N PRO A 338 -13.41 -13.71 9.22
CA PRO A 338 -13.31 -15.15 9.41
C PRO A 338 -11.92 -15.59 9.90
N THR A 339 -10.90 -14.75 9.75
CA THR A 339 -9.51 -15.07 10.10
C THR A 339 -8.77 -13.83 10.60
N GLY A 340 -7.67 -14.03 11.32
CA GLY A 340 -6.68 -12.99 11.61
C GLY A 340 -5.43 -13.13 10.74
N SER A 341 -5.53 -13.75 9.55
CA SER A 341 -4.43 -13.98 8.62
C SER A 341 -4.78 -13.47 7.22
N HIS A 342 -3.83 -13.57 6.29
CA HIS A 342 -4.08 -13.23 4.89
C HIS A 342 -5.07 -14.19 4.24
N THR A 343 -5.71 -13.74 3.17
CA THR A 343 -6.60 -14.57 2.35
C THR A 343 -6.11 -14.66 0.90
N GLY A 344 -6.62 -15.64 0.16
CA GLY A 344 -6.24 -15.88 -1.25
C GLY A 344 -7.12 -15.15 -2.25
N ILE A 345 -7.90 -14.17 -1.83
CA ILE A 345 -8.73 -13.42 -2.77
C ILE A 345 -7.86 -12.52 -3.66
N VAL A 346 -8.30 -12.28 -4.90
CA VAL A 346 -7.65 -11.32 -5.79
C VAL A 346 -7.78 -9.91 -5.25
N VAL A 347 -6.75 -9.09 -5.45
CA VAL A 347 -6.74 -7.69 -5.01
C VAL A 347 -7.00 -6.74 -6.18
N PRO A 348 -7.56 -5.55 -5.94
CA PRO A 348 -7.82 -4.58 -6.99
C PRO A 348 -6.51 -3.97 -7.50
N VAL A 349 -6.52 -3.59 -8.78
CA VAL A 349 -5.49 -2.80 -9.44
C VAL A 349 -6.17 -1.60 -10.09
N PHE A 350 -5.77 -0.40 -9.68
CA PHE A 350 -6.26 0.86 -10.23
C PHE A 350 -5.10 1.54 -10.97
N ALA A 351 -5.35 2.05 -12.18
CA ALA A 351 -4.32 2.77 -12.92
C ALA A 351 -4.88 4.02 -13.60
N ILE A 352 -4.05 5.07 -13.66
CA ILE A 352 -4.36 6.32 -14.35
C ILE A 352 -3.07 6.95 -14.88
N GLY A 353 -3.15 7.67 -15.98
CA GLY A 353 -2.00 8.31 -16.64
C GLY A 353 -1.51 7.55 -17.87
N PRO A 354 -0.32 7.89 -18.39
CA PRO A 354 0.22 7.28 -19.60
C PRO A 354 0.42 5.76 -19.45
N GLY A 355 -0.20 4.96 -20.33
CA GLY A 355 -0.08 3.50 -20.36
C GLY A 355 -0.97 2.77 -19.36
N ALA A 356 -1.86 3.47 -18.64
CA ALA A 356 -2.74 2.91 -17.62
C ALA A 356 -3.66 1.80 -18.16
N GLU A 357 -4.04 1.84 -19.43
CA GLU A 357 -4.89 0.84 -20.10
C GLU A 357 -4.32 -0.58 -20.06
N GLN A 358 -3.02 -0.72 -19.83
CA GLN A 358 -2.36 -2.03 -19.70
C GLN A 358 -2.70 -2.75 -18.39
N PHE A 359 -3.22 -2.04 -17.39
CA PHE A 359 -3.52 -2.58 -16.05
C PHE A 359 -4.98 -3.00 -15.88
N THR A 360 -5.68 -3.31 -16.97
CA THR A 360 -7.06 -3.79 -16.96
C THR A 360 -7.16 -5.30 -17.00
N GLY A 361 -8.27 -5.85 -16.47
CA GLY A 361 -8.56 -7.28 -16.47
C GLY A 361 -7.83 -8.06 -15.37
N PHE A 362 -7.83 -9.40 -15.48
CA PHE A 362 -7.14 -10.26 -14.53
C PHE A 362 -5.68 -10.46 -14.91
N MET A 363 -4.79 -10.35 -13.92
CA MET A 363 -3.34 -10.52 -14.10
C MET A 363 -2.71 -11.25 -12.90
N ASN A 364 -1.44 -11.63 -13.00
CA ASN A 364 -0.64 -11.96 -11.83
C ASN A 364 -0.04 -10.65 -11.24
N ASN A 365 0.26 -10.63 -9.96
CA ASN A 365 0.94 -9.47 -9.36
C ASN A 365 2.33 -9.23 -9.98
N THR A 366 2.98 -10.27 -10.54
CA THR A 366 4.22 -10.17 -11.33
C THR A 366 4.07 -9.31 -12.59
N ASP A 367 2.90 -9.34 -13.22
CA ASP A 367 2.66 -8.62 -14.47
C ASP A 367 2.70 -7.10 -14.26
N ILE A 368 2.44 -6.63 -13.03
CA ILE A 368 2.49 -5.20 -12.68
C ILE A 368 3.91 -4.66 -12.85
N ALA A 369 4.92 -5.33 -12.27
CA ALA A 369 6.31 -4.94 -12.43
C ALA A 369 6.77 -5.00 -13.90
N ASP A 370 6.41 -6.05 -14.63
CA ASP A 370 6.79 -6.22 -16.02
C ASP A 370 6.18 -5.13 -16.94
N LYS A 371 4.93 -4.74 -16.68
CA LYS A 371 4.27 -3.64 -17.41
C LYS A 371 4.92 -2.29 -17.09
N ILE A 372 5.19 -2.00 -15.81
CA ILE A 372 5.90 -0.78 -15.38
C ILE A 372 7.27 -0.71 -16.05
N ARG A 373 8.06 -1.78 -16.01
CA ARG A 373 9.40 -1.84 -16.63
C ARG A 373 9.33 -1.54 -18.12
N LYS A 374 8.44 -2.21 -18.85
CA LYS A 374 8.24 -1.98 -20.30
C LYS A 374 7.79 -0.56 -20.64
N LEU A 375 7.04 0.09 -19.76
CA LEU A 375 6.61 1.48 -19.96
C LEU A 375 7.73 2.47 -19.69
N MET A 376 8.62 2.18 -18.72
CA MET A 376 9.78 3.03 -18.44
C MET A 376 10.89 2.91 -19.50
N GLU A 377 11.02 1.76 -20.19
CA GLU A 377 12.07 1.48 -21.18
C GLU A 377 11.75 2.08 -22.57
N ARG A 378 10.58 2.66 -22.78
CA ARG A 378 10.15 3.30 -24.04
C ARG A 378 10.48 4.78 -24.06
#